data_012f71157b016d63f98a893bb0d419a7
#
_entry.id   012f71157b016d63f98a893bb0d419a7
#
_cell.length_a   1.000
_cell.length_b   1.000
_cell.length_c   1.000
_cell.angle_alpha   90.00
_cell.angle_beta   90.00
_cell.angle_gamma   90.00
#
_symmetry.space_group_name_H-M   'P 1'
#
loop_
_entity.id
_entity.type
_entity.pdbx_description
1 polymer ?
#
loop_
_entity_poly.entity_id
_entity_poly.type
_entity_poly.pdbx_seq_one_letter_code
_entity_poly.pdbx_strand_id
1 'polypeptide(L)'
;VAVCYPEGVRDERGKRCWNVGYPFQADMCVDDVGFLCDLAAALQNRYALSRRDTFVTGLSNGGEMCYLLAYLRPDVFRAVAPVAGLMLEWFYRELSATRPVPLMEIHGTCDLTSLWCGDPHDEGGWGAYISVPAAVGYWVAADRCTHSEVDTLPSRSGRLVTRERYLGGRDLSEVWLYRIEGGRHSWGEHDIDTPEAIWEFFARFVGADSSHEE
;
A
#
# COMPACT_ATOMS: atom_id res chain seq x y z
N VAL A 1 -11.60 14.18 9.12
CA VAL A 1 -11.07 12.84 8.87
C VAL A 1 -11.42 11.94 10.03
N ALA A 2 -11.85 10.71 9.77
CA ALA A 2 -12.00 9.65 10.76
C ALA A 2 -10.88 8.62 10.52
N VAL A 3 -10.25 8.14 11.58
CA VAL A 3 -9.20 7.11 11.50
C VAL A 3 -9.65 5.90 12.31
N CYS A 4 -9.48 4.71 11.74
CA CYS A 4 -9.76 3.44 12.40
C CYS A 4 -8.49 2.58 12.37
N TYR A 5 -8.20 1.93 13.48
CA TYR A 5 -7.09 0.99 13.64
C TYR A 5 -7.65 -0.42 13.87
N PRO A 6 -7.99 -1.16 12.82
CA PRO A 6 -8.48 -2.52 12.97
C PRO A 6 -7.36 -3.47 13.39
N GLU A 7 -7.73 -4.55 14.08
CA GLU A 7 -6.81 -5.60 14.46
C GLU A 7 -7.14 -6.90 13.71
N GLY A 8 -6.12 -7.50 13.09
CA GLY A 8 -6.21 -8.83 12.51
C GLY A 8 -6.31 -9.92 13.57
N VAL A 9 -6.63 -11.12 13.16
CA VAL A 9 -6.64 -12.30 14.03
C VAL A 9 -5.22 -12.76 14.38
N ARG A 10 -5.10 -13.65 15.35
CA ARG A 10 -3.80 -14.27 15.66
C ARG A 10 -3.59 -15.49 14.78
N ASP A 11 -2.39 -15.58 14.20
CA ASP A 11 -1.92 -16.78 13.52
C ASP A 11 -1.58 -17.91 14.52
N GLU A 12 -1.17 -19.05 14.02
CA GLU A 12 -0.75 -20.20 14.84
C GLU A 12 0.44 -19.90 15.76
N ARG A 13 1.25 -18.88 15.42
CA ARG A 13 2.38 -18.39 16.22
C ARG A 13 1.96 -17.41 17.30
N GLY A 14 0.63 -17.11 17.39
CA GLY A 14 0.05 -16.16 18.33
C GLY A 14 0.28 -14.70 17.97
N LYS A 15 0.80 -14.39 16.77
CA LYS A 15 1.00 -13.03 16.28
C LYS A 15 -0.26 -12.53 15.55
N ARG A 16 -0.65 -11.29 15.78
CA ARG A 16 -1.70 -10.66 14.99
C ARG A 16 -1.20 -10.38 13.59
N CYS A 17 -1.97 -10.77 12.61
CA CYS A 17 -1.67 -10.56 11.20
C CYS A 17 -2.95 -10.49 10.35
N TRP A 18 -2.79 -10.01 9.14
CA TRP A 18 -3.76 -10.12 8.06
C TRP A 18 -3.43 -11.35 7.22
N ASN A 19 -4.43 -12.08 6.78
CA ASN A 19 -4.26 -13.17 5.83
C ASN A 19 -4.04 -12.59 4.43
N VAL A 20 -2.78 -12.57 4.01
CA VAL A 20 -2.35 -12.07 2.70
C VAL A 20 -1.83 -13.20 1.81
N GLY A 21 -1.99 -14.45 2.25
CA GLY A 21 -1.57 -15.63 1.50
C GLY A 21 -0.08 -15.95 1.61
N TYR A 22 0.53 -15.66 2.77
CA TYR A 22 1.86 -16.20 3.06
C TYR A 22 1.80 -17.74 3.09
N PRO A 23 2.90 -18.46 2.74
CA PRO A 23 2.91 -19.92 2.77
C PRO A 23 2.44 -20.52 4.10
N PHE A 24 2.83 -19.91 5.22
CA PHE A 24 2.42 -20.36 6.56
C PHE A 24 0.99 -19.96 6.95
N GLN A 25 0.27 -19.25 6.11
CA GLN A 25 -1.14 -18.88 6.29
C GLN A 25 -2.09 -19.78 5.49
N ALA A 26 -1.58 -20.82 4.82
CA ALA A 26 -2.38 -21.67 3.92
C ALA A 26 -3.63 -22.27 4.60
N ASP A 27 -3.55 -22.56 5.91
CA ASP A 27 -4.66 -23.09 6.70
C ASP A 27 -5.51 -22.03 7.40
N MET A 28 -5.18 -20.75 7.22
CA MET A 28 -5.98 -19.63 7.78
C MET A 28 -7.25 -19.41 6.96
N CYS A 29 -8.38 -19.89 7.47
CA CYS A 29 -9.70 -19.69 6.87
C CYS A 29 -10.33 -18.37 7.33
N VAL A 30 -9.63 -17.22 7.11
CA VAL A 30 -10.10 -15.89 7.52
C VAL A 30 -10.20 -15.00 6.29
N ASP A 31 -11.37 -14.38 6.12
CA ASP A 31 -11.62 -13.39 5.08
C ASP A 31 -11.39 -11.97 5.62
N ASP A 32 -10.12 -11.57 5.72
CA ASP A 32 -9.75 -10.23 6.18
C ASP A 32 -10.13 -9.14 5.16
N VAL A 33 -10.18 -9.46 3.88
CA VAL A 33 -10.62 -8.54 2.83
C VAL A 33 -12.09 -8.21 3.01
N GLY A 34 -12.94 -9.22 3.19
CA GLY A 34 -14.37 -9.04 3.50
C GLY A 34 -14.57 -8.27 4.79
N PHE A 35 -13.86 -8.65 5.86
CA PHE A 35 -13.92 -7.95 7.15
C PHE A 35 -13.60 -6.44 7.02
N LEU A 36 -12.53 -6.07 6.32
CA LEU A 36 -12.13 -4.67 6.18
C LEU A 36 -13.15 -3.87 5.35
N CYS A 37 -13.76 -4.49 4.35
CA CYS A 37 -14.83 -3.88 3.57
C CYS A 37 -16.10 -3.65 4.41
N ASP A 38 -16.51 -4.65 5.18
CA ASP A 38 -17.67 -4.56 6.06
C ASP A 38 -17.45 -3.53 7.17
N LEU A 39 -16.25 -3.47 7.73
CA LEU A 39 -15.86 -2.45 8.70
C LEU A 39 -15.96 -1.05 8.10
N ALA A 40 -15.42 -0.83 6.90
CA ALA A 40 -15.53 0.45 6.20
C ALA A 40 -17.00 0.85 6.01
N ALA A 41 -17.83 -0.06 5.52
CA ALA A 41 -19.26 0.18 5.32
C ALA A 41 -20.00 0.48 6.64
N ALA A 42 -19.67 -0.25 7.70
CA ALA A 42 -20.27 -0.04 9.03
C ALA A 42 -19.92 1.35 9.60
N LEU A 43 -18.66 1.77 9.49
CA LEU A 43 -18.19 3.08 9.94
C LEU A 43 -18.80 4.22 9.11
N GLN A 44 -18.85 4.06 7.79
CA GLN A 44 -19.49 5.02 6.89
C GLN A 44 -20.96 5.23 7.25
N ASN A 45 -21.69 4.15 7.50
CA ASN A 45 -23.10 4.23 7.90
C ASN A 45 -23.26 4.87 9.28
N ARG A 46 -22.45 4.46 10.25
CA ARG A 46 -22.57 4.91 11.66
C ARG A 46 -22.26 6.39 11.83
N TYR A 47 -21.29 6.90 11.08
CA TYR A 47 -20.75 8.25 11.26
C TYR A 47 -21.06 9.17 10.07
N ALA A 48 -21.90 8.75 9.14
CA ALA A 48 -22.25 9.49 7.91
C ALA A 48 -20.99 9.96 7.13
N LEU A 49 -20.00 9.05 7.00
CA LEU A 49 -18.77 9.33 6.26
C LEU A 49 -18.98 9.13 4.76
N SER A 50 -18.10 9.75 3.96
CA SER A 50 -18.08 9.56 2.52
C SER A 50 -17.86 8.07 2.17
N ARG A 51 -18.65 7.55 1.25
CA ARG A 51 -18.45 6.19 0.71
C ARG A 51 -17.36 6.12 -0.34
N ARG A 52 -16.98 7.27 -0.91
CA ARG A 52 -15.97 7.36 -1.97
C ARG A 52 -14.57 7.61 -1.42
N ASP A 53 -14.45 8.27 -0.27
CA ASP A 53 -13.18 8.74 0.28
C ASP A 53 -12.71 7.82 1.41
N THR A 54 -12.52 6.54 1.07
CA THR A 54 -11.97 5.52 1.98
C THR A 54 -10.56 5.17 1.52
N PHE A 55 -9.62 5.32 2.43
CA PHE A 55 -8.19 5.12 2.18
C PHE A 55 -7.65 4.10 3.16
N VAL A 56 -6.58 3.40 2.78
CA VAL A 56 -5.94 2.41 3.64
C VAL A 56 -4.43 2.55 3.62
N THR A 57 -3.82 2.43 4.79
CA THR A 57 -2.37 2.36 4.96
C THR A 57 -2.03 1.31 6.00
N GLY A 58 -0.84 0.75 5.89
CA GLY A 58 -0.36 -0.25 6.83
C GLY A 58 1.13 -0.51 6.65
N LEU A 59 1.77 -0.94 7.75
CA LEU A 59 3.18 -1.30 7.78
C LEU A 59 3.32 -2.81 7.60
N SER A 60 4.35 -3.24 6.85
CA SER A 60 4.75 -4.64 6.74
C SER A 60 3.57 -5.49 6.24
N ASN A 61 3.11 -6.50 6.98
CA ASN A 61 1.90 -7.28 6.66
C ASN A 61 0.65 -6.40 6.41
N GLY A 62 0.54 -5.24 7.05
CA GLY A 62 -0.48 -4.24 6.71
C GLY A 62 -0.25 -3.58 5.35
N GLY A 63 1.00 -3.47 4.92
CA GLY A 63 1.37 -2.99 3.58
C GLY A 63 1.00 -4.01 2.49
N GLU A 64 1.24 -5.32 2.73
CA GLU A 64 0.78 -6.37 1.83
C GLU A 64 -0.76 -6.37 1.71
N MET A 65 -1.46 -6.17 2.84
CA MET A 65 -2.92 -6.03 2.81
C MET A 65 -3.36 -4.80 1.99
N CYS A 66 -2.62 -3.69 2.03
CA CYS A 66 -2.91 -2.53 1.17
C CYS A 66 -2.80 -2.91 -0.32
N TYR A 67 -1.76 -3.62 -0.72
CA TYR A 67 -1.63 -4.13 -2.09
C TYR A 67 -2.77 -5.07 -2.47
N LEU A 68 -3.12 -6.01 -1.59
CA LEU A 68 -4.19 -6.96 -1.84
C LEU A 68 -5.56 -6.28 -2.01
N LEU A 69 -5.84 -5.26 -1.19
CA LEU A 69 -7.07 -4.45 -1.30
C LEU A 69 -7.10 -3.62 -2.58
N ALA A 70 -5.95 -3.12 -3.05
CA ALA A 70 -5.87 -2.41 -4.33
C ALA A 70 -6.23 -3.31 -5.52
N TYR A 71 -5.90 -4.60 -5.47
CA TYR A 71 -6.31 -5.56 -6.48
C TYR A 71 -7.78 -5.96 -6.37
N LEU A 72 -8.22 -6.32 -5.17
CA LEU A 72 -9.50 -7.00 -4.98
C LEU A 72 -10.67 -6.04 -4.72
N ARG A 73 -10.42 -4.90 -4.11
CA ARG A 73 -11.47 -3.97 -3.66
C ARG A 73 -11.18 -2.50 -3.99
N PRO A 74 -10.79 -2.22 -5.26
CA PRO A 74 -10.61 -0.83 -5.71
C PRO A 74 -11.94 -0.06 -5.77
N ASP A 75 -13.07 -0.76 -5.62
CA ASP A 75 -14.41 -0.18 -5.48
C ASP A 75 -14.65 0.42 -4.09
N VAL A 76 -13.96 -0.07 -3.06
CA VAL A 76 -14.07 0.37 -1.66
C VAL A 76 -12.94 1.31 -1.26
N PHE A 77 -11.71 0.93 -1.57
CA PHE A 77 -10.51 1.67 -1.18
C PHE A 77 -10.00 2.50 -2.35
N ARG A 78 -10.22 3.82 -2.27
CA ARG A 78 -9.92 4.76 -3.35
C ARG A 78 -8.44 4.94 -3.61
N ALA A 79 -7.62 4.93 -2.56
CA ALA A 79 -6.17 4.95 -2.65
C ALA A 79 -5.55 4.16 -1.50
N VAL A 80 -4.34 3.67 -1.72
CA VAL A 80 -3.62 2.85 -0.75
C VAL A 80 -2.22 3.40 -0.51
N ALA A 81 -1.72 3.26 0.72
CA ALA A 81 -0.37 3.67 1.09
C ALA A 81 0.34 2.55 1.87
N PRO A 82 0.85 1.51 1.19
CA PRO A 82 1.71 0.53 1.82
C PRO A 82 3.00 1.17 2.36
N VAL A 83 3.46 0.71 3.52
CA VAL A 83 4.73 1.10 4.13
C VAL A 83 5.53 -0.16 4.44
N ALA A 84 6.73 -0.27 3.90
CA ALA A 84 7.57 -1.46 3.98
C ALA A 84 6.80 -2.75 3.63
N GLY A 85 5.89 -2.64 2.66
CA GLY A 85 5.04 -3.72 2.19
C GLY A 85 5.69 -4.53 1.08
N LEU A 86 5.27 -5.79 0.94
CA LEU A 86 5.71 -6.70 -0.11
C LEU A 86 4.61 -6.87 -1.15
N MET A 87 4.95 -6.74 -2.41
CA MET A 87 4.07 -7.19 -3.50
C MET A 87 4.36 -8.66 -3.80
N LEU A 88 3.59 -9.55 -3.17
CA LEU A 88 3.77 -10.99 -3.30
C LEU A 88 3.59 -11.45 -4.75
N GLU A 89 4.34 -12.48 -5.15
CA GLU A 89 4.36 -12.97 -6.53
C GLU A 89 2.97 -13.40 -7.00
N TRP A 90 2.19 -14.05 -6.14
CA TRP A 90 0.85 -14.50 -6.48
C TRP A 90 -0.12 -13.32 -6.74
N PHE A 91 0.11 -12.11 -6.16
CA PHE A 91 -0.73 -10.95 -6.45
C PHE A 91 -0.69 -10.62 -7.95
N TYR A 92 0.50 -10.40 -8.50
CA TYR A 92 0.61 -9.96 -9.89
C TYR A 92 0.54 -11.09 -10.92
N ARG A 93 0.63 -12.35 -10.49
CA ARG A 93 0.46 -13.51 -11.37
C ARG A 93 -0.98 -13.98 -11.48
N GLU A 94 -1.74 -13.93 -10.39
CA GLU A 94 -3.07 -14.49 -10.31
C GLU A 94 -4.17 -13.43 -10.30
N LEU A 95 -3.85 -12.21 -9.86
CA LEU A 95 -4.79 -11.10 -9.83
C LEU A 95 -4.52 -10.11 -10.99
N SER A 96 -5.55 -9.37 -11.32
CA SER A 96 -5.44 -8.30 -12.34
C SER A 96 -5.93 -6.99 -11.75
N ALA A 97 -5.16 -5.92 -11.91
CA ALA A 97 -5.62 -4.57 -11.59
C ALA A 97 -6.75 -4.19 -12.54
N THR A 98 -7.99 -4.22 -12.05
CA THR A 98 -9.20 -4.01 -12.87
C THR A 98 -9.48 -2.55 -13.17
N ARG A 99 -8.99 -1.67 -12.31
CA ARG A 99 -9.07 -0.20 -12.46
C ARG A 99 -7.83 0.46 -11.85
N PRO A 100 -7.54 1.72 -12.23
CA PRO A 100 -6.48 2.49 -11.59
C PRO A 100 -6.72 2.68 -10.09
N VAL A 101 -5.65 2.55 -9.30
CA VAL A 101 -5.68 2.80 -7.85
C VAL A 101 -4.47 3.63 -7.47
N PRO A 102 -4.66 4.88 -7.05
CA PRO A 102 -3.55 5.68 -6.54
C PRO A 102 -2.82 4.94 -5.42
N LEU A 103 -1.50 4.82 -5.56
CA LEU A 103 -0.68 4.04 -4.65
C LEU A 103 0.57 4.82 -4.23
N MET A 104 0.87 4.82 -2.94
CA MET A 104 2.12 5.37 -2.41
C MET A 104 2.86 4.33 -1.58
N GLU A 105 4.06 3.93 -1.99
CA GLU A 105 4.95 3.07 -1.20
C GLU A 105 5.98 3.92 -0.47
N ILE A 106 6.21 3.62 0.82
CA ILE A 106 7.30 4.18 1.63
C ILE A 106 8.21 3.04 2.06
N HIS A 107 9.49 3.07 1.67
CA HIS A 107 10.37 1.93 1.89
C HIS A 107 11.83 2.32 2.16
N GLY A 108 12.47 1.60 3.09
CA GLY A 108 13.89 1.72 3.39
C GLY A 108 14.75 0.79 2.53
N THR A 109 15.84 1.30 1.92
CA THR A 109 16.68 0.48 1.04
C THR A 109 17.52 -0.58 1.76
N CYS A 110 17.66 -0.47 3.10
CA CYS A 110 18.32 -1.46 3.97
C CYS A 110 17.31 -2.20 4.87
N ASP A 111 16.08 -2.35 4.41
CA ASP A 111 15.10 -3.21 5.07
C ASP A 111 15.55 -4.67 4.96
N LEU A 112 15.68 -5.34 6.10
CA LEU A 112 16.11 -6.75 6.18
C LEU A 112 14.93 -7.72 6.42
N THR A 113 13.71 -7.19 6.52
CA THR A 113 12.47 -7.98 6.67
C THR A 113 11.71 -8.01 5.36
N SER A 114 11.41 -6.82 4.83
CA SER A 114 10.79 -6.62 3.51
C SER A 114 11.89 -6.12 2.57
N LEU A 115 12.58 -7.03 1.89
CA LEU A 115 13.79 -6.69 1.14
C LEU A 115 13.47 -5.73 -0.02
N TRP A 116 14.19 -4.61 -0.08
CA TRP A 116 14.11 -3.67 -1.20
C TRP A 116 14.32 -4.34 -2.57
N CYS A 117 15.26 -5.29 -2.64
CA CYS A 117 15.57 -6.02 -3.87
C CYS A 117 14.59 -7.15 -4.21
N GLY A 118 13.61 -7.43 -3.33
CA GLY A 118 12.73 -8.58 -3.48
C GLY A 118 13.36 -9.88 -3.02
N ASP A 119 12.54 -10.92 -2.98
CA ASP A 119 12.93 -12.29 -2.64
C ASP A 119 12.20 -13.30 -3.56
N PRO A 120 12.70 -13.48 -4.80
CA PRO A 120 12.04 -14.34 -5.78
C PRO A 120 12.15 -15.84 -5.46
N HIS A 121 12.96 -16.20 -4.46
CA HIS A 121 13.20 -17.59 -4.07
C HIS A 121 12.61 -17.96 -2.70
N ASP A 122 11.90 -17.01 -2.07
CA ASP A 122 11.28 -17.21 -0.74
C ASP A 122 12.27 -17.66 0.34
N GLU A 123 13.47 -17.07 0.33
CA GLU A 123 14.49 -17.35 1.35
C GLU A 123 14.07 -16.84 2.74
N GLY A 124 13.25 -15.78 2.78
CA GLY A 124 12.72 -15.19 4.01
C GLY A 124 11.50 -15.89 4.59
N GLY A 125 10.83 -16.77 3.81
CA GLY A 125 9.65 -17.51 4.24
C GLY A 125 8.35 -16.72 4.27
N TRP A 126 8.29 -15.58 3.54
CA TRP A 126 7.07 -14.75 3.36
C TRP A 126 6.31 -15.08 2.07
N GLY A 127 6.81 -16.04 1.27
CA GLY A 127 6.44 -16.23 -0.13
C GLY A 127 7.33 -15.39 -1.05
N ALA A 128 7.43 -15.80 -2.31
CA ALA A 128 8.20 -15.03 -3.29
C ALA A 128 7.56 -13.65 -3.54
N TYR A 129 8.39 -12.61 -3.70
CA TYR A 129 7.95 -11.25 -4.01
C TYR A 129 8.98 -10.50 -4.86
N ILE A 130 8.49 -9.52 -5.61
CA ILE A 130 9.33 -8.68 -6.47
C ILE A 130 9.96 -7.53 -5.68
N SER A 131 10.98 -6.91 -6.28
CA SER A 131 11.61 -5.70 -5.71
C SER A 131 10.63 -4.54 -5.60
N VAL A 132 10.87 -3.64 -4.65
CA VAL A 132 10.05 -2.42 -4.48
C VAL A 132 9.99 -1.59 -5.76
N PRO A 133 11.09 -1.32 -6.48
CA PRO A 133 11.01 -0.61 -7.76
C PRO A 133 10.17 -1.35 -8.82
N ALA A 134 10.20 -2.68 -8.84
CA ALA A 134 9.38 -3.46 -9.77
C ALA A 134 7.89 -3.42 -9.40
N ALA A 135 7.56 -3.46 -8.11
CA ALA A 135 6.19 -3.31 -7.62
C ALA A 135 5.61 -1.93 -7.99
N VAL A 136 6.37 -0.87 -7.73
CA VAL A 136 5.99 0.49 -8.13
C VAL A 136 5.83 0.58 -9.65
N GLY A 137 6.79 0.06 -10.43
CA GLY A 137 6.74 0.03 -11.89
C GLY A 137 5.51 -0.71 -12.44
N TYR A 138 5.08 -1.79 -11.78
CA TYR A 138 3.84 -2.49 -12.13
C TYR A 138 2.63 -1.56 -12.03
N TRP A 139 2.46 -0.84 -10.90
CA TRP A 139 1.33 0.07 -10.71
C TRP A 139 1.41 1.29 -11.62
N VAL A 140 2.60 1.84 -11.88
CA VAL A 140 2.82 2.89 -12.89
C VAL A 140 2.30 2.46 -14.26
N ALA A 141 2.58 1.23 -14.67
CA ALA A 141 2.11 0.68 -15.94
C ALA A 141 0.60 0.38 -15.92
N ALA A 142 0.09 -0.22 -14.85
CA ALA A 142 -1.34 -0.53 -14.69
C ALA A 142 -2.21 0.73 -14.73
N ASP A 143 -1.76 1.79 -14.06
CA ASP A 143 -2.45 3.08 -14.00
C ASP A 143 -2.17 3.95 -15.24
N ARG A 144 -1.22 3.55 -16.08
CA ARG A 144 -0.81 4.29 -17.29
C ARG A 144 -0.32 5.70 -16.99
N CYS A 145 0.50 5.86 -15.94
CA CYS A 145 1.13 7.14 -15.66
C CYS A 145 2.02 7.57 -16.83
N THR A 146 1.98 8.87 -17.19
CA THR A 146 2.58 9.38 -18.42
C THR A 146 3.89 10.13 -18.22
N HIS A 147 4.16 10.61 -17.01
CA HIS A 147 5.39 11.34 -16.68
C HIS A 147 5.74 11.16 -15.20
N SER A 148 6.96 11.53 -14.85
CA SER A 148 7.44 11.45 -13.48
C SER A 148 8.18 12.69 -13.03
N GLU A 149 8.19 12.93 -11.74
CA GLU A 149 8.94 13.97 -11.05
C GLU A 149 9.69 13.34 -9.87
N VAL A 150 10.86 13.85 -9.55
CA VAL A 150 11.68 13.39 -8.44
C VAL A 150 12.11 14.56 -7.58
N ASP A 151 11.81 14.47 -6.28
CA ASP A 151 12.21 15.45 -5.28
C ASP A 151 13.16 14.82 -4.28
N THR A 152 14.14 15.58 -3.80
CA THR A 152 14.90 15.24 -2.59
C THR A 152 14.26 15.96 -1.41
N LEU A 153 13.89 15.21 -0.38
CA LEU A 153 13.19 15.74 0.77
C LEU A 153 14.13 15.96 1.96
N PRO A 154 13.87 16.97 2.80
CA PRO A 154 14.56 17.10 4.08
C PRO A 154 14.31 15.85 4.94
N SER A 155 15.37 15.31 5.53
CA SER A 155 15.32 14.17 6.42
C SER A 155 15.73 14.55 7.83
N ARG A 156 14.97 14.08 8.82
CA ARG A 156 15.27 14.30 10.25
C ARG A 156 16.50 13.54 10.70
N SER A 157 16.81 12.40 10.08
CA SER A 157 17.95 11.55 10.40
C SER A 157 19.25 11.92 9.67
N GLY A 158 19.16 12.76 8.63
CA GLY A 158 20.25 13.04 7.70
C GLY A 158 20.43 12.01 6.60
N ARG A 159 19.60 10.96 6.52
CA ARG A 159 19.58 10.05 5.37
C ARG A 159 19.04 10.76 4.13
N LEU A 160 19.46 10.33 2.95
CA LEU A 160 18.86 10.78 1.71
C LEU A 160 17.45 10.18 1.61
N VAL A 161 16.46 11.04 1.44
CA VAL A 161 15.09 10.66 1.13
C VAL A 161 14.70 11.25 -0.21
N THR A 162 14.26 10.41 -1.13
CA THR A 162 13.70 10.85 -2.39
C THR A 162 12.23 10.49 -2.48
N ARG A 163 11.44 11.39 -3.09
CA ARG A 163 10.07 11.15 -3.47
C ARG A 163 9.99 11.12 -4.99
N GLU A 164 9.65 9.98 -5.54
CA GLU A 164 9.36 9.79 -6.95
C GLU A 164 7.84 9.80 -7.13
N ARG A 165 7.33 10.68 -7.99
CA ARG A 165 5.90 10.79 -8.29
C ARG A 165 5.68 10.49 -9.75
N TYR A 166 4.89 9.47 -10.04
CA TYR A 166 4.45 9.11 -11.37
C TYR A 166 3.01 9.61 -11.54
N LEU A 167 2.80 10.49 -12.50
CA LEU A 167 1.63 11.34 -12.64
C LEU A 167 0.95 11.12 -14.00
N GLY A 168 -0.26 11.69 -14.14
CA GLY A 168 -1.04 11.63 -15.37
C GLY A 168 -1.57 10.24 -15.67
N GLY A 169 -1.83 9.44 -14.66
CA GLY A 169 -2.49 8.15 -14.77
C GLY A 169 -3.97 8.28 -15.13
N ARG A 170 -4.59 7.17 -15.55
CA ARG A 170 -6.03 7.12 -15.80
C ARG A 170 -6.81 7.46 -14.52
N ASP A 171 -7.98 8.06 -14.67
CA ASP A 171 -8.88 8.45 -13.57
C ASP A 171 -8.17 9.31 -12.50
N LEU A 172 -7.22 10.15 -12.94
CA LEU A 172 -6.37 10.99 -12.09
C LEU A 172 -5.48 10.19 -11.13
N SER A 173 -5.22 8.91 -11.40
CA SER A 173 -4.36 8.09 -10.56
C SER A 173 -2.91 8.58 -10.61
N GLU A 174 -2.24 8.41 -9.49
CA GLU A 174 -0.82 8.71 -9.30
C GLU A 174 -0.17 7.56 -8.53
N VAL A 175 1.09 7.28 -8.84
CA VAL A 175 1.90 6.31 -8.09
C VAL A 175 3.11 7.01 -7.51
N TRP A 176 3.31 6.93 -6.20
CA TRP A 176 4.40 7.59 -5.50
C TRP A 176 5.30 6.58 -4.81
N LEU A 177 6.59 6.88 -4.78
CA LEU A 177 7.59 6.12 -4.02
C LEU A 177 8.40 7.06 -3.14
N TYR A 178 8.35 6.83 -1.84
CA TYR A 178 9.30 7.41 -0.89
C TYR A 178 10.40 6.40 -0.62
N ARG A 179 11.60 6.70 -1.10
CA ARG A 179 12.79 5.88 -0.93
C ARG A 179 13.67 6.48 0.15
N ILE A 180 13.91 5.73 1.22
CA ILE A 180 14.75 6.13 2.34
C ILE A 180 16.07 5.36 2.25
N GLU A 181 17.15 6.03 1.84
CA GLU A 181 18.46 5.40 1.69
C GLU A 181 19.02 4.96 3.04
N GLY A 182 19.38 3.68 3.17
CA GLY A 182 19.82 3.09 4.43
C GLY A 182 18.72 2.97 5.48
N GLY A 183 17.47 3.27 5.14
CA GLY A 183 16.29 3.05 5.97
C GLY A 183 16.08 1.57 6.24
N ARG A 184 15.59 1.23 7.43
CA ARG A 184 15.28 -0.12 7.87
C ARG A 184 13.77 -0.36 7.86
N HIS A 185 13.36 -1.54 8.33
CA HIS A 185 11.95 -1.92 8.47
C HIS A 185 11.24 -1.07 9.54
N SER A 186 10.56 -0.02 9.12
CA SER A 186 9.88 0.94 9.99
C SER A 186 8.86 1.77 9.21
N TRP A 187 8.09 2.59 9.95
CA TRP A 187 7.22 3.60 9.34
C TRP A 187 7.99 4.74 8.66
N GLY A 188 9.31 4.82 8.79
CA GLY A 188 10.13 5.94 8.29
C GLY A 188 10.07 7.19 9.19
N GLU A 189 9.50 7.10 10.37
CA GLU A 189 9.23 8.19 11.31
C GLU A 189 10.48 8.93 11.79
N HIS A 190 11.63 8.28 11.70
CA HIS A 190 12.93 8.90 12.01
C HIS A 190 13.46 9.77 10.86
N ASP A 191 12.92 9.61 9.67
CA ASP A 191 13.37 10.26 8.44
C ASP A 191 12.40 11.35 7.99
N ILE A 192 11.11 11.04 7.93
CA ILE A 192 10.03 11.91 7.44
C ILE A 192 8.87 11.97 8.45
N ASP A 193 7.93 12.89 8.22
CA ASP A 193 6.62 12.86 8.86
C ASP A 193 5.70 11.94 8.07
N THR A 194 5.75 10.65 8.36
CA THR A 194 5.00 9.64 7.61
C THR A 194 3.49 9.87 7.64
N PRO A 195 2.85 10.17 8.78
CA PRO A 195 1.43 10.50 8.79
C PRO A 195 1.07 11.70 7.89
N GLU A 196 1.90 12.74 7.88
CA GLU A 196 1.68 13.92 7.04
C GLU A 196 1.87 13.57 5.56
N ALA A 197 2.92 12.82 5.21
CA ALA A 197 3.17 12.37 3.84
C ALA A 197 2.03 11.51 3.29
N ILE A 198 1.51 10.56 4.10
CA ILE A 198 0.36 9.74 3.73
C ILE A 198 -0.88 10.60 3.56
N TRP A 199 -1.12 11.55 4.44
CA TRP A 199 -2.28 12.43 4.32
C TRP A 199 -2.15 13.39 3.12
N GLU A 200 -0.96 13.95 2.85
CA GLU A 200 -0.70 14.75 1.63
C GLU A 200 -1.10 13.97 0.38
N PHE A 201 -0.71 12.70 0.30
CA PHE A 201 -1.07 11.83 -0.81
C PHE A 201 -2.58 11.57 -0.89
N PHE A 202 -3.21 11.10 0.19
CA PHE A 202 -4.65 10.80 0.19
C PHE A 202 -5.53 12.01 -0.07
N ALA A 203 -5.16 13.18 0.45
CA ALA A 203 -5.92 14.41 0.28
C ALA A 203 -6.09 14.82 -1.19
N ARG A 204 -5.19 14.41 -2.07
CA ARG A 204 -5.29 14.65 -3.52
C ARG A 204 -6.50 13.98 -4.15
N PHE A 205 -7.00 12.93 -3.52
CA PHE A 205 -8.10 12.12 -4.04
C PHE A 205 -9.43 12.34 -3.31
N VAL A 206 -9.45 13.19 -2.28
CA VAL A 206 -10.69 13.53 -1.57
C VAL A 206 -11.60 14.33 -2.49
N GLY A 207 -12.84 13.84 -2.69
CA GLY A 207 -13.87 14.52 -3.51
C GLY A 207 -13.55 14.64 -5.00
N ALA A 208 -12.45 14.06 -5.49
CA ALA A 208 -12.17 14.06 -6.91
C ALA A 208 -13.20 13.17 -7.64
N ASP A 209 -14.02 13.76 -8.49
CA ASP A 209 -14.91 13.00 -9.36
C ASP A 209 -14.09 12.38 -10.50
N SER A 210 -14.18 11.08 -10.68
CA SER A 210 -13.88 10.44 -11.96
C SER A 210 -14.97 10.90 -12.93
N SER A 211 -14.73 12.02 -13.61
CA SER A 211 -15.60 12.52 -14.67
C SER A 211 -15.43 11.68 -15.92
N HIS A 212 -16.01 10.50 -15.97
CA HIS A 212 -16.32 9.74 -17.19
C HIS A 212 -17.29 8.61 -16.82
N GLU A 213 -18.56 9.00 -16.58
CA GLU A 213 -19.69 8.15 -16.95
C GLU A 213 -20.25 8.77 -18.24
N GLU A 214 -19.84 8.24 -19.39
CA GLU A 214 -20.64 8.15 -20.62
C GLU A 214 -20.19 6.93 -21.42
#